data_aba434ecdecd47a2a91c4e4fab808f00
#
_entry.id   aba434ecdecd47a2a91c4e4fab808f00
#
_cell.length_a   1.000
_cell.length_b   1.000
_cell.length_c   1.000
_cell.angle_alpha   90.00
_cell.angle_beta   90.00
_cell.angle_gamma   90.00
#
_symmetry.space_group_name_H-M   'P 1'
#
loop_
_entity.id
_entity.type
_entity.pdbx_description
1 polymer ?
#
loop_
_entity_poly.entity_id
_entity_poly.type
_entity_poly.pdbx_seq_one_letter_code
_entity_poly.pdbx_strand_id
1 'polypeptide(L)'
;MIIFLRKYKSKIALMVFVCVLVCTVSCLLDFKTLEKQKMPGLEKKSVFMAAENTVAKNTDKAVNEPRLHAVSAALYDADDETFIYGKNMRDSMANASTTKLLTCIVALEKADINDTVTISQNAASQPEVKLGLVAGNSYNMKDLLYGMMLESFNDCAYAIAEHVGGSTEGFAKLMNEKANEIGCLGTYFITPNGLDAENDISFHHSTAGDLCVIMSYCAWKSQKSTQFLEITQTMQYTFETEKGQMVFNNHNRLLTETDYCISGKTGFTTKAGYCYVAAVEKDGRRMCLSLLRSEERRVGKECRS
;
A
#
# COMPACT_ATOMS: atom_id res chain seq x y z
N MET A 1 -31.97 -13.42 -0.91
CA MET A 1 -30.63 -13.49 -0.27
C MET A 1 -29.61 -14.28 -1.11
N ILE A 2 -29.93 -15.46 -1.65
CA ILE A 2 -29.01 -16.31 -2.44
C ILE A 2 -28.62 -15.68 -3.80
N ILE A 3 -29.50 -14.93 -4.45
CA ILE A 3 -29.26 -14.27 -5.76
C ILE A 3 -28.31 -13.06 -5.60
N PHE A 4 -28.33 -12.38 -4.47
CA PHE A 4 -27.47 -11.24 -4.17
C PHE A 4 -26.01 -11.66 -3.96
N LEU A 5 -25.77 -12.80 -3.31
CA LEU A 5 -24.43 -13.37 -3.08
C LEU A 5 -23.77 -13.86 -4.39
N ARG A 6 -24.54 -14.31 -5.37
CA ARG A 6 -24.00 -14.71 -6.69
C ARG A 6 -23.44 -13.52 -7.51
N LYS A 7 -24.06 -12.33 -7.41
CA LYS A 7 -23.65 -11.12 -8.14
C LYS A 7 -22.40 -10.48 -7.52
N TYR A 8 -22.19 -10.67 -6.21
CA TYR A 8 -20.99 -10.21 -5.48
C TYR A 8 -19.77 -11.10 -5.71
N LYS A 9 -19.94 -12.42 -5.73
CA LYS A 9 -18.85 -13.35 -6.07
C LYS A 9 -18.29 -13.11 -7.48
N SER A 10 -19.12 -12.67 -8.44
CA SER A 10 -18.67 -12.46 -9.83
C SER A 10 -17.77 -11.22 -9.99
N LYS A 11 -17.87 -10.20 -9.15
CA LYS A 11 -17.14 -8.93 -9.32
C LYS A 11 -15.85 -8.89 -8.49
N ILE A 12 -15.80 -9.61 -7.37
CA ILE A 12 -14.54 -9.87 -6.64
C ILE A 12 -13.73 -10.92 -7.40
N ALA A 13 -14.40 -11.93 -7.96
CA ALA A 13 -13.80 -12.82 -8.93
C ALA A 13 -13.20 -12.07 -10.14
N LEU A 14 -13.75 -10.92 -10.53
CA LEU A 14 -13.19 -10.13 -11.63
C LEU A 14 -11.90 -9.38 -11.23
N MET A 15 -11.80 -8.88 -9.99
CA MET A 15 -10.58 -8.24 -9.49
C MET A 15 -9.47 -9.28 -9.22
N VAL A 16 -9.84 -10.43 -8.66
CA VAL A 16 -8.95 -11.59 -8.53
C VAL A 16 -8.68 -12.21 -9.90
N PHE A 17 -9.66 -12.20 -10.80
CA PHE A 17 -9.51 -12.68 -12.18
C PHE A 17 -8.63 -11.75 -13.02
N VAL A 18 -8.60 -10.44 -12.75
CA VAL A 18 -7.61 -9.52 -13.36
C VAL A 18 -6.21 -9.85 -12.85
N CYS A 19 -6.00 -10.05 -11.55
CA CYS A 19 -4.73 -10.55 -11.03
C CYS A 19 -4.40 -11.94 -11.57
N VAL A 20 -5.38 -12.85 -11.63
CA VAL A 20 -5.22 -14.21 -12.17
C VAL A 20 -5.11 -14.23 -13.69
N LEU A 21 -5.85 -13.38 -14.41
CA LEU A 21 -5.76 -13.29 -15.88
C LEU A 21 -4.43 -12.69 -16.32
N VAL A 22 -3.92 -11.71 -15.59
CA VAL A 22 -2.59 -11.17 -15.83
C VAL A 22 -1.52 -12.20 -15.47
N CYS A 23 -1.70 -12.99 -14.41
CA CYS A 23 -0.83 -14.11 -14.08
C CYS A 23 -0.91 -15.23 -15.12
N THR A 24 -2.11 -15.57 -15.64
CA THR A 24 -2.27 -16.64 -16.65
C THR A 24 -1.84 -16.23 -18.04
N VAL A 25 -1.97 -14.94 -18.42
CA VAL A 25 -1.42 -14.42 -19.69
C VAL A 25 0.12 -14.44 -19.65
N SER A 26 0.75 -14.19 -18.51
CA SER A 26 2.20 -14.40 -18.34
C SER A 26 2.60 -15.88 -18.44
N CYS A 27 1.75 -16.82 -18.03
CA CYS A 27 2.02 -18.26 -18.13
C CYS A 27 1.79 -18.85 -19.54
N LEU A 28 1.06 -18.15 -20.43
CA LEU A 28 0.79 -18.61 -21.81
C LEU A 28 1.72 -17.98 -22.85
N LEU A 29 2.54 -16.99 -22.45
CA LEU A 29 3.60 -16.48 -23.31
C LEU A 29 4.82 -17.38 -23.14
N ASP A 30 5.05 -18.17 -24.16
CA ASP A 30 6.10 -19.17 -24.30
C ASP A 30 7.48 -18.69 -23.81
N PHE A 31 7.95 -19.25 -22.72
CA PHE A 31 9.21 -18.95 -22.01
C PHE A 31 10.47 -19.13 -22.89
N LYS A 32 10.34 -19.69 -24.09
CA LYS A 32 11.46 -20.01 -24.99
C LYS A 32 11.95 -18.84 -25.86
N THR A 33 11.21 -17.73 -25.92
CA THR A 33 11.58 -16.61 -26.81
C THR A 33 12.30 -15.47 -26.09
N LEU A 34 12.32 -15.42 -24.78
CA LEU A 34 12.89 -14.33 -23.96
C LEU A 34 14.34 -14.57 -23.49
N GLU A 35 14.90 -15.76 -23.70
CA GLU A 35 16.28 -16.07 -23.26
C GLU A 35 17.39 -15.50 -24.15
N LYS A 36 17.10 -14.79 -25.23
CA LYS A 36 18.10 -14.40 -26.24
C LYS A 36 18.51 -12.94 -26.31
N GLN A 37 18.12 -12.08 -25.36
CA GLN A 37 18.64 -10.68 -25.34
C GLN A 37 19.16 -10.28 -23.96
N LYS A 38 20.29 -10.85 -23.56
CA LYS A 38 21.17 -10.22 -22.56
C LYS A 38 21.98 -9.14 -23.26
N MET A 39 21.74 -7.87 -22.93
CA MET A 39 22.66 -6.77 -23.22
C MET A 39 23.46 -6.42 -21.97
N PRO A 40 24.79 -6.26 -22.07
CA PRO A 40 25.64 -5.91 -20.94
C PRO A 40 25.70 -4.39 -20.75
N GLY A 41 25.57 -3.95 -19.52
CA GLY A 41 26.06 -2.65 -19.04
C GLY A 41 25.14 -1.46 -19.28
N LEU A 42 24.20 -1.23 -18.37
CA LEU A 42 23.59 0.09 -18.17
C LEU A 42 23.48 0.39 -16.68
N GLU A 43 24.08 1.51 -16.30
CA GLU A 43 24.13 2.02 -14.93
C GLU A 43 22.75 2.28 -14.35
N LYS A 44 22.62 2.11 -13.01
CA LYS A 44 21.41 2.24 -12.19
C LYS A 44 20.64 3.58 -12.25
N LYS A 45 20.91 4.45 -13.22
CA LYS A 45 20.31 5.79 -13.33
C LYS A 45 19.13 5.92 -14.29
N SER A 46 18.67 4.86 -14.95
CA SER A 46 17.70 5.00 -16.05
C SER A 46 16.47 4.09 -16.01
N VAL A 47 16.17 3.40 -14.90
CA VAL A 47 14.98 2.51 -14.85
C VAL A 47 13.68 3.30 -15.05
N PHE A 48 13.62 4.55 -14.60
CA PHE A 48 12.44 5.41 -14.76
C PHE A 48 12.31 6.07 -16.15
N MET A 49 13.43 6.31 -16.86
CA MET A 49 13.39 6.93 -18.20
C MET A 49 13.22 5.91 -19.34
N ALA A 50 13.56 4.64 -19.12
CA ALA A 50 13.44 3.59 -20.13
C ALA A 50 12.03 3.00 -20.27
N ALA A 51 11.14 3.23 -19.30
CA ALA A 51 9.76 2.74 -19.34
C ALA A 51 8.82 3.52 -20.30
N GLU A 52 9.32 4.52 -21.00
CA GLU A 52 8.51 5.24 -22.00
C GLU A 52 8.19 4.42 -23.25
N ASN A 53 8.91 3.31 -23.52
CA ASN A 53 8.77 2.58 -24.77
C ASN A 53 8.54 1.07 -24.66
N THR A 54 8.32 0.53 -23.45
CA THR A 54 8.07 -0.91 -23.31
C THR A 54 6.76 -1.21 -22.55
N VAL A 55 5.66 -0.57 -22.93
CA VAL A 55 4.41 -1.32 -23.02
C VAL A 55 4.60 -2.16 -24.28
N ALA A 56 4.89 -3.45 -24.08
CA ALA A 56 5.09 -4.36 -25.18
C ALA A 56 3.91 -4.26 -26.12
N LYS A 57 4.10 -3.63 -27.28
CA LYS A 57 3.24 -3.79 -28.45
C LYS A 57 3.44 -5.21 -28.98
N ASN A 58 3.01 -6.20 -28.23
CA ASN A 58 2.74 -7.52 -28.77
C ASN A 58 1.28 -7.53 -29.24
N THR A 59 1.10 -7.01 -30.45
CA THR A 59 -0.06 -7.23 -31.27
C THR A 59 -0.07 -8.67 -31.69
N ASP A 60 -1.06 -9.44 -31.17
CA ASP A 60 -1.85 -10.39 -31.95
C ASP A 60 -2.80 -11.25 -31.10
N LYS A 61 -3.34 -10.70 -30.02
CA LYS A 61 -4.67 -11.08 -29.49
C LYS A 61 -5.17 -9.86 -28.71
N ALA A 62 -6.32 -9.34 -29.07
CA ALA A 62 -7.00 -8.29 -28.32
C ALA A 62 -7.22 -8.80 -26.88
N VAL A 63 -6.29 -8.50 -25.99
CA VAL A 63 -6.49 -8.68 -24.55
C VAL A 63 -7.52 -7.62 -24.18
N ASN A 64 -8.73 -8.03 -23.82
CA ASN A 64 -9.74 -7.11 -23.33
C ASN A 64 -9.16 -6.39 -22.11
N GLU A 65 -8.85 -5.11 -22.25
CA GLU A 65 -8.40 -4.29 -21.13
C GLU A 65 -9.42 -4.40 -19.99
N PRO A 66 -8.93 -4.59 -18.75
CA PRO A 66 -9.84 -4.70 -17.61
C PRO A 66 -10.61 -3.39 -17.44
N ARG A 67 -11.93 -3.47 -17.33
CA ARG A 67 -12.77 -2.31 -17.01
C ARG A 67 -12.59 -1.97 -15.55
N LEU A 68 -11.73 -0.99 -15.27
CA LEU A 68 -11.45 -0.50 -13.92
C LEU A 68 -12.20 0.80 -13.65
N HIS A 69 -12.91 0.86 -12.52
CA HIS A 69 -13.54 2.08 -12.03
C HIS A 69 -12.55 3.04 -11.37
N ALA A 70 -11.33 2.58 -11.07
CA ALA A 70 -10.26 3.43 -10.58
C ALA A 70 -9.81 4.43 -11.66
N VAL A 71 -9.55 5.67 -11.27
CA VAL A 71 -8.99 6.72 -12.14
C VAL A 71 -7.55 6.38 -12.52
N SER A 72 -6.76 5.90 -11.55
CA SER A 72 -5.39 5.45 -11.78
C SER A 72 -5.21 4.04 -11.24
N ALA A 73 -4.42 3.23 -11.96
CA ALA A 73 -4.12 1.86 -11.59
C ALA A 73 -2.75 1.44 -12.11
N ALA A 74 -2.10 0.53 -11.40
CA ALA A 74 -0.86 -0.11 -11.82
C ALA A 74 -0.83 -1.57 -11.40
N LEU A 75 -0.16 -2.41 -12.20
CA LEU A 75 0.23 -3.77 -11.87
C LEU A 75 1.73 -3.89 -12.15
N TYR A 76 2.48 -4.29 -11.14
CA TYR A 76 3.93 -4.35 -11.12
C TYR A 76 4.41 -5.76 -10.80
N ASP A 77 5.27 -6.28 -11.64
CA ASP A 77 6.02 -7.51 -11.39
C ASP A 77 7.21 -7.18 -10.48
N ALA A 78 7.19 -7.69 -9.26
CA ALA A 78 8.22 -7.40 -8.27
C ALA A 78 9.50 -8.24 -8.48
N ASP A 79 9.44 -9.31 -9.26
CA ASP A 79 10.59 -10.15 -9.60
C ASP A 79 11.40 -9.54 -10.76
N ASP A 80 10.71 -9.09 -11.81
CA ASP A 80 11.32 -8.49 -12.99
C ASP A 80 11.46 -6.95 -12.88
N GLU A 81 10.92 -6.34 -11.81
CA GLU A 81 10.90 -4.89 -11.57
C GLU A 81 10.27 -4.09 -12.72
N THR A 82 9.21 -4.62 -13.32
CA THR A 82 8.54 -4.03 -14.49
C THR A 82 7.06 -3.84 -14.29
N PHE A 83 6.48 -2.82 -14.96
CA PHE A 83 5.04 -2.64 -14.99
C PHE A 83 4.41 -3.48 -16.09
N ILE A 84 3.48 -4.36 -15.70
CA ILE A 84 2.68 -5.20 -16.60
C ILE A 84 1.48 -4.43 -17.15
N TYR A 85 0.88 -3.56 -16.32
CA TYR A 85 -0.27 -2.75 -16.67
C TYR A 85 -0.20 -1.39 -16.00
N GLY A 86 -0.66 -0.35 -16.69
CA GLY A 86 -0.75 1.01 -16.16
C GLY A 86 -1.88 1.82 -16.79
N LYS A 87 -2.76 2.37 -15.96
CA LYS A 87 -3.77 3.37 -16.31
C LYS A 87 -3.47 4.62 -15.52
N ASN A 88 -3.09 5.72 -16.17
CA ASN A 88 -2.71 6.98 -15.51
C ASN A 88 -1.75 6.75 -14.33
N MET A 89 -0.89 5.74 -14.44
CA MET A 89 -0.11 5.22 -13.31
C MET A 89 0.96 6.18 -12.79
N ARG A 90 1.22 7.28 -13.52
CA ARG A 90 2.20 8.32 -13.17
C ARG A 90 1.53 9.61 -12.66
N ASP A 91 0.21 9.68 -12.68
CA ASP A 91 -0.52 10.86 -12.22
C ASP A 91 -0.40 11.00 -10.70
N SER A 92 0.02 12.17 -10.24
CA SER A 92 0.09 12.51 -8.81
C SER A 92 -1.31 12.66 -8.25
N MET A 93 -1.67 11.83 -7.28
CA MET A 93 -3.00 11.78 -6.70
C MET A 93 -2.93 11.71 -5.16
N ALA A 94 -3.92 12.28 -4.48
CA ALA A 94 -4.14 12.00 -3.07
C ALA A 94 -4.35 10.48 -2.90
N ASN A 95 -3.66 9.89 -1.96
CA ASN A 95 -3.59 8.44 -1.80
C ASN A 95 -4.11 7.94 -0.45
N ALA A 96 -4.60 8.85 0.40
CA ALA A 96 -5.18 8.53 1.71
C ALA A 96 -4.28 7.60 2.54
N SER A 97 -4.88 6.73 3.34
CA SER A 97 -4.16 5.83 4.25
C SER A 97 -3.27 4.76 3.59
N THR A 98 -3.17 4.70 2.24
CA THR A 98 -2.13 3.87 1.62
C THR A 98 -0.72 4.41 1.92
N THR A 99 -0.60 5.68 2.32
CA THR A 99 0.60 6.31 2.91
C THR A 99 1.20 5.48 4.05
N LYS A 100 0.35 4.85 4.88
CA LYS A 100 0.77 4.09 6.06
C LYS A 100 1.65 2.88 5.74
N LEU A 101 1.71 2.44 4.48
CA LEU A 101 2.68 1.44 4.03
C LEU A 101 4.11 1.94 4.25
N LEU A 102 4.40 3.15 3.76
CA LEU A 102 5.75 3.72 3.91
C LEU A 102 6.00 4.17 5.36
N THR A 103 4.98 4.66 6.05
CA THR A 103 5.07 4.98 7.48
C THR A 103 5.48 3.75 8.29
N CYS A 104 4.85 2.61 8.04
CA CYS A 104 5.15 1.36 8.75
C CYS A 104 6.60 0.90 8.50
N ILE A 105 7.02 0.82 7.25
CA ILE A 105 8.36 0.30 6.94
C ILE A 105 9.46 1.24 7.42
N VAL A 106 9.28 2.56 7.30
CA VAL A 106 10.25 3.55 7.83
C VAL A 106 10.34 3.46 9.35
N ALA A 107 9.23 3.30 10.06
CA ALA A 107 9.23 3.11 11.51
C ALA A 107 9.98 1.83 11.89
N LEU A 108 9.70 0.70 11.24
CA LEU A 108 10.38 -0.57 11.49
C LEU A 108 11.88 -0.51 11.22
N GLU A 109 12.31 0.27 10.23
CA GLU A 109 13.74 0.42 9.88
C GLU A 109 14.50 1.36 10.82
N LYS A 110 13.82 2.31 11.46
CA LYS A 110 14.46 3.39 12.25
C LYS A 110 14.32 3.25 13.76
N ALA A 111 13.39 2.42 14.24
CA ALA A 111 13.11 2.23 15.66
C ALA A 111 13.02 0.74 16.03
N ASP A 112 13.06 0.44 17.33
CA ASP A 112 12.80 -0.90 17.82
C ASP A 112 11.28 -1.09 17.98
N ILE A 113 10.78 -2.24 17.51
CA ILE A 113 9.35 -2.60 17.63
C ILE A 113 8.90 -2.69 19.11
N ASN A 114 9.83 -2.83 20.03
CA ASN A 114 9.59 -2.89 21.47
C ASN A 114 9.74 -1.53 22.18
N ASP A 115 10.00 -0.45 21.43
CA ASP A 115 10.09 0.89 22.01
C ASP A 115 8.81 1.28 22.74
N THR A 116 8.98 2.08 23.80
CA THR A 116 7.89 2.73 24.51
C THR A 116 7.67 4.12 23.94
N VAL A 117 6.49 4.36 23.37
CA VAL A 117 6.11 5.61 22.72
C VAL A 117 5.25 6.44 23.66
N THR A 118 5.72 7.63 24.03
CA THR A 118 4.92 8.60 24.80
C THR A 118 4.06 9.43 23.85
N ILE A 119 2.79 9.53 24.15
CA ILE A 119 1.80 10.18 23.29
C ILE A 119 1.80 11.69 23.52
N SER A 120 1.99 12.44 22.45
CA SER A 120 1.87 13.90 22.45
C SER A 120 0.41 14.36 22.42
N GLN A 121 0.19 15.63 22.74
CA GLN A 121 -1.13 16.26 22.55
C GLN A 121 -1.53 16.29 21.07
N ASN A 122 -0.58 16.47 20.16
CA ASN A 122 -0.83 16.47 18.72
C ASN A 122 -1.30 15.11 18.22
N ALA A 123 -0.62 14.01 18.59
CA ALA A 123 -1.03 12.66 18.25
C ALA A 123 -2.43 12.33 18.81
N ALA A 124 -2.69 12.64 20.10
CA ALA A 124 -3.98 12.37 20.74
C ALA A 124 -5.15 13.16 20.12
N SER A 125 -4.88 14.33 19.52
CA SER A 125 -5.89 15.20 18.90
C SER A 125 -6.21 14.87 17.44
N GLN A 126 -5.59 13.84 16.87
CA GLN A 126 -5.82 13.49 15.47
C GLN A 126 -7.30 13.13 15.22
N PRO A 127 -7.81 13.50 14.00
CA PRO A 127 -9.20 13.21 13.64
C PRO A 127 -9.44 11.70 13.42
N GLU A 128 -10.70 11.34 13.36
CA GLU A 128 -11.14 9.97 13.03
C GLU A 128 -10.60 9.51 11.63
N VAL A 129 -10.23 8.24 11.51
CA VAL A 129 -10.35 7.09 12.43
C VAL A 129 -9.18 7.09 13.42
N LYS A 130 -9.43 6.87 14.72
CA LYS A 130 -8.39 6.88 15.76
C LYS A 130 -8.67 5.86 16.87
N LEU A 131 -7.61 5.42 17.54
CA LEU A 131 -7.67 4.55 18.71
C LEU A 131 -8.21 5.29 19.96
N GLY A 132 -7.97 6.60 20.02
CA GLY A 132 -8.27 7.42 21.20
C GLY A 132 -7.12 7.42 22.19
N LEU A 133 -5.89 7.53 21.69
CA LEU A 133 -4.69 7.64 22.51
C LEU A 133 -4.78 8.85 23.45
N VAL A 134 -4.26 8.70 24.67
CA VAL A 134 -4.30 9.74 25.71
C VAL A 134 -2.93 10.41 25.82
N ALA A 135 -2.89 11.73 25.69
CA ALA A 135 -1.66 12.51 25.83
C ALA A 135 -1.00 12.28 27.20
N GLY A 136 0.32 12.10 27.18
CA GLY A 136 1.13 11.79 28.37
C GLY A 136 1.18 10.29 28.72
N ASN A 137 0.29 9.47 28.21
CA ASN A 137 0.38 8.02 28.37
C ASN A 137 1.46 7.44 27.42
N SER A 138 1.90 6.24 27.76
CA SER A 138 2.88 5.50 26.95
C SER A 138 2.28 4.19 26.44
N TYR A 139 2.64 3.83 25.20
CA TYR A 139 2.20 2.61 24.53
C TYR A 139 3.38 1.92 23.88
N ASN A 140 3.28 0.62 23.66
CA ASN A 140 4.31 -0.11 22.94
C ASN A 140 4.24 0.20 21.42
N MET A 141 5.39 0.39 20.77
CA MET A 141 5.49 0.63 19.33
C MET A 141 4.78 -0.45 18.51
N LYS A 142 4.92 -1.72 18.94
CA LYS A 142 4.25 -2.85 18.29
C LYS A 142 2.73 -2.65 18.24
N ASP A 143 2.12 -2.30 19.36
CA ASP A 143 0.67 -2.10 19.47
C ASP A 143 0.19 -0.97 18.55
N LEU A 144 0.94 0.13 18.50
CA LEU A 144 0.64 1.27 17.64
C LEU A 144 0.76 0.90 16.15
N LEU A 145 1.76 0.09 15.77
CA LEU A 145 1.92 -0.40 14.40
C LEU A 145 0.75 -1.30 13.97
N TYR A 146 0.31 -2.22 14.85
CA TYR A 146 -0.86 -3.03 14.58
C TYR A 146 -2.13 -2.18 14.45
N GLY A 147 -2.37 -1.24 15.37
CA GLY A 147 -3.51 -0.33 15.30
C GLY A 147 -3.50 0.52 14.02
N MET A 148 -2.34 1.04 13.64
CA MET A 148 -2.17 1.82 12.41
C MET A 148 -2.43 0.99 11.15
N MET A 149 -1.96 -0.24 11.08
CA MET A 149 -2.05 -1.04 9.85
C MET A 149 -3.39 -1.76 9.72
N LEU A 150 -3.93 -2.34 10.78
CA LEU A 150 -5.16 -3.11 10.73
C LEU A 150 -6.40 -2.21 10.69
N GLU A 151 -6.52 -1.28 11.66
CA GLU A 151 -7.69 -0.39 11.81
C GLU A 151 -7.48 0.99 11.15
N SER A 152 -6.27 1.26 10.68
CA SER A 152 -5.92 2.54 10.03
C SER A 152 -5.92 3.76 10.97
N PHE A 153 -5.71 3.60 12.28
CA PHE A 153 -5.75 4.68 13.26
C PHE A 153 -4.77 5.80 12.97
N ASN A 154 -5.29 7.03 12.94
CA ASN A 154 -4.52 8.23 12.59
C ASN A 154 -3.62 8.69 13.73
N ASP A 155 -4.10 8.63 14.96
CA ASP A 155 -3.35 8.96 16.18
C ASP A 155 -2.15 8.03 16.38
N CYS A 156 -2.28 6.73 16.08
CA CYS A 156 -1.17 5.78 16.08
C CYS A 156 -0.09 6.19 15.06
N ALA A 157 -0.48 6.59 13.84
CA ALA A 157 0.48 7.01 12.82
C ALA A 157 1.25 8.28 13.24
N TYR A 158 0.59 9.24 13.89
CA TYR A 158 1.24 10.45 14.40
C TYR A 158 2.16 10.14 15.59
N ALA A 159 1.72 9.32 16.55
CA ALA A 159 2.54 8.92 17.69
C ALA A 159 3.83 8.22 17.23
N ILE A 160 3.73 7.28 16.27
CA ILE A 160 4.87 6.61 15.66
C ILE A 160 5.80 7.64 14.99
N ALA A 161 5.24 8.54 14.18
CA ALA A 161 6.01 9.51 13.44
C ALA A 161 6.79 10.48 14.35
N GLU A 162 6.15 10.98 15.38
CA GLU A 162 6.80 11.88 16.35
C GLU A 162 7.89 11.17 17.16
N HIS A 163 7.68 9.92 17.54
CA HIS A 163 8.69 9.12 18.24
C HIS A 163 9.94 8.89 17.36
N VAL A 164 9.73 8.48 16.10
CA VAL A 164 10.82 8.10 15.19
C VAL A 164 11.51 9.30 14.57
N GLY A 165 10.74 10.32 14.18
CA GLY A 165 11.24 11.50 13.47
C GLY A 165 11.55 12.70 14.38
N GLY A 166 11.25 12.62 15.69
CA GLY A 166 11.31 13.75 16.64
C GLY A 166 10.20 14.79 16.41
N SER A 167 9.58 14.80 15.25
CA SER A 167 8.38 15.55 14.89
C SER A 167 7.72 14.93 13.66
N THR A 168 6.49 15.35 13.33
CA THR A 168 5.81 14.90 12.10
C THR A 168 6.54 15.35 10.85
N GLU A 169 7.11 16.55 10.84
CA GLU A 169 7.92 17.10 9.73
C GLU A 169 9.24 16.33 9.59
N GLY A 170 9.91 16.02 10.71
CA GLY A 170 11.11 15.17 10.71
C GLY A 170 10.84 13.79 10.13
N PHE A 171 9.70 13.19 10.50
CA PHE A 171 9.30 11.90 9.95
C PHE A 171 8.90 11.98 8.47
N ALA A 172 8.17 13.02 8.06
CA ALA A 172 7.85 13.25 6.64
C ALA A 172 9.13 13.36 5.79
N LYS A 173 10.19 13.98 6.31
CA LYS A 173 11.49 14.01 5.66
C LYS A 173 12.06 12.60 5.47
N LEU A 174 12.04 11.76 6.51
CA LEU A 174 12.48 10.36 6.42
C LEU A 174 11.66 9.55 5.39
N MET A 175 10.34 9.77 5.34
CA MET A 175 9.46 9.14 4.34
C MET A 175 9.86 9.55 2.91
N ASN A 176 10.06 10.85 2.66
CA ASN A 176 10.41 11.35 1.34
C ASN A 176 11.84 10.92 0.92
N GLU A 177 12.79 10.87 1.86
CA GLU A 177 14.12 10.31 1.63
C GLU A 177 14.03 8.84 1.21
N LYS A 178 13.22 8.04 1.93
CA LYS A 178 13.00 6.63 1.60
C LYS A 178 12.28 6.47 0.24
N ALA A 179 11.25 7.27 -0.05
CA ALA A 179 10.58 7.26 -1.34
C ALA A 179 11.57 7.51 -2.50
N ASN A 180 12.43 8.52 -2.36
CA ASN A 180 13.48 8.82 -3.34
C ASN A 180 14.51 7.68 -3.45
N GLU A 181 14.95 7.11 -2.32
CA GLU A 181 15.90 5.99 -2.28
C GLU A 181 15.42 4.79 -3.10
N ILE A 182 14.13 4.48 -3.01
CA ILE A 182 13.52 3.35 -3.73
C ILE A 182 12.96 3.73 -5.12
N GLY A 183 13.20 4.96 -5.60
CA GLY A 183 12.86 5.39 -6.95
C GLY A 183 11.44 5.93 -7.14
N CYS A 184 10.72 6.24 -6.06
CA CYS A 184 9.35 6.79 -6.09
C CYS A 184 9.37 8.31 -6.28
N LEU A 185 9.64 8.78 -7.50
CA LEU A 185 9.86 10.19 -7.81
C LEU A 185 8.56 11.01 -7.96
N GLY A 186 7.42 10.36 -8.14
CA GLY A 186 6.09 10.98 -8.20
C GLY A 186 5.36 11.00 -6.85
N THR A 187 6.12 10.86 -5.74
CA THR A 187 5.59 10.78 -4.38
C THR A 187 6.11 11.93 -3.53
N TYR A 188 5.20 12.60 -2.80
CA TYR A 188 5.55 13.61 -1.82
C TYR A 188 4.63 13.50 -0.60
N PHE A 189 5.17 13.07 0.53
CA PHE A 189 4.43 12.87 1.76
C PHE A 189 4.66 14.01 2.74
N ILE A 190 3.55 14.52 3.31
CA ILE A 190 3.53 15.58 4.31
C ILE A 190 3.06 15.02 5.65
N THR A 191 2.10 14.09 5.63
CA THR A 191 1.50 13.49 6.83
C THR A 191 1.82 11.99 6.92
N PRO A 192 2.00 11.45 8.13
CA PRO A 192 2.28 10.02 8.31
C PRO A 192 1.04 9.13 8.12
N ASN A 193 -0.16 9.70 8.19
CA ASN A 193 -1.43 8.97 8.14
C ASN A 193 -2.12 9.03 6.77
N GLY A 194 -1.68 9.94 5.88
CA GLY A 194 -2.26 10.11 4.54
C GLY A 194 -3.49 10.99 4.47
N LEU A 195 -3.79 11.75 5.51
CA LEU A 195 -4.78 12.82 5.41
C LEU A 195 -4.30 13.90 4.45
N ASP A 196 -5.26 14.50 3.75
CA ASP A 196 -5.00 15.54 2.78
C ASP A 196 -4.28 16.74 3.43
N ALA A 197 -3.14 17.13 2.85
CA ALA A 197 -2.34 18.25 3.29
C ALA A 197 -1.64 18.90 2.10
N GLU A 198 -1.27 20.15 2.24
CA GLU A 198 -0.44 20.89 1.28
C GLU A 198 0.49 21.85 2.01
N ASN A 199 1.59 22.18 1.40
CA ASN A 199 2.56 23.17 1.86
C ASN A 199 3.10 23.95 0.65
N ASP A 200 4.07 24.84 0.88
CA ASP A 200 4.63 25.70 -0.17
C ASP A 200 5.35 24.94 -1.29
N ILE A 201 5.62 23.64 -1.10
CA ILE A 201 6.31 22.80 -2.08
C ILE A 201 5.31 22.04 -2.94
N SER A 202 4.34 21.34 -2.31
CA SER A 202 3.37 20.49 -3.01
C SER A 202 2.22 20.09 -2.08
N PHE A 203 1.26 19.34 -2.62
CA PHE A 203 0.26 18.63 -1.82
C PHE A 203 0.74 17.21 -1.49
N HIS A 204 0.13 16.59 -0.47
CA HIS A 204 0.37 15.19 -0.10
C HIS A 204 -0.13 14.26 -1.20
N HIS A 205 0.76 13.53 -1.86
CA HIS A 205 0.40 12.68 -2.99
C HIS A 205 1.37 11.52 -3.21
N SER A 206 0.90 10.56 -4.00
CA SER A 206 1.71 9.52 -4.63
C SER A 206 1.13 9.19 -6.00
N THR A 207 1.72 8.24 -6.71
CA THR A 207 1.22 7.68 -7.96
C THR A 207 0.87 6.21 -7.80
N ALA A 208 0.00 5.66 -8.66
CA ALA A 208 -0.29 4.23 -8.60
C ALA A 208 0.97 3.38 -8.85
N GLY A 209 1.86 3.84 -9.73
CA GLY A 209 3.16 3.19 -9.97
C GLY A 209 4.04 3.19 -8.73
N ASP A 210 4.24 4.36 -8.11
CA ASP A 210 5.09 4.48 -6.93
C ASP A 210 4.56 3.65 -5.75
N LEU A 211 3.24 3.59 -5.56
CA LEU A 211 2.64 2.77 -4.51
C LEU A 211 2.88 1.27 -4.73
N CYS A 212 2.93 0.80 -5.98
CA CYS A 212 3.36 -0.57 -6.27
C CYS A 212 4.83 -0.80 -5.90
N VAL A 213 5.72 0.15 -6.21
CA VAL A 213 7.14 0.08 -5.83
C VAL A 213 7.31 0.11 -4.32
N ILE A 214 6.60 1.01 -3.62
CA ILE A 214 6.56 1.05 -2.15
C ILE A 214 6.11 -0.29 -1.57
N MET A 215 5.01 -0.87 -2.08
CA MET A 215 4.52 -2.15 -1.60
C MET A 215 5.54 -3.28 -1.86
N SER A 216 6.15 -3.32 -3.04
CA SER A 216 7.21 -4.28 -3.37
C SER A 216 8.39 -4.18 -2.42
N TYR A 217 8.81 -2.95 -2.10
CA TYR A 217 9.87 -2.72 -1.13
C TYR A 217 9.48 -3.23 0.26
N CYS A 218 8.31 -2.85 0.73
CA CYS A 218 7.80 -3.27 2.05
C CYS A 218 7.69 -4.79 2.17
N ALA A 219 7.17 -5.46 1.15
CA ALA A 219 6.88 -6.88 1.21
C ALA A 219 8.13 -7.77 1.03
N TRP A 220 9.12 -7.35 0.22
CA TRP A 220 10.19 -8.28 -0.17
C TRP A 220 11.61 -7.71 -0.18
N LYS A 221 11.81 -6.39 -0.20
CA LYS A 221 13.14 -5.79 -0.41
C LYS A 221 13.74 -5.18 0.86
N SER A 222 12.93 -4.71 1.78
CA SER A 222 13.41 -4.19 3.06
C SER A 222 13.95 -5.32 3.94
N GLN A 223 14.97 -5.03 4.74
CA GLN A 223 15.43 -5.93 5.79
C GLN A 223 14.35 -6.20 6.86
N LYS A 224 13.30 -5.38 6.89
CA LYS A 224 12.16 -5.46 7.81
C LYS A 224 10.90 -6.07 7.16
N SER A 225 11.01 -6.60 5.94
CA SER A 225 9.87 -7.18 5.21
C SER A 225 9.15 -8.28 6.00
N THR A 226 9.89 -9.13 6.71
CA THR A 226 9.28 -10.19 7.54
C THR A 226 8.38 -9.59 8.64
N GLN A 227 8.86 -8.56 9.36
CA GLN A 227 8.07 -7.89 10.40
C GLN A 227 6.89 -7.12 9.80
N PHE A 228 7.08 -6.47 8.65
CA PHE A 228 6.02 -5.79 7.92
C PHE A 228 4.90 -6.77 7.51
N LEU A 229 5.26 -7.93 6.94
CA LEU A 229 4.31 -8.96 6.55
C LEU A 229 3.61 -9.59 7.76
N GLU A 230 4.32 -9.84 8.86
CA GLU A 230 3.73 -10.32 10.11
C GLU A 230 2.60 -9.40 10.57
N ILE A 231 2.83 -8.08 10.59
CA ILE A 231 1.81 -7.10 10.97
C ILE A 231 0.66 -7.10 9.98
N THR A 232 0.93 -7.00 8.68
CA THR A 232 -0.09 -6.78 7.66
C THR A 232 -0.90 -8.02 7.28
N GLN A 233 -0.40 -9.22 7.55
CA GLN A 233 -1.10 -10.49 7.39
C GLN A 233 -1.96 -10.86 8.60
N THR A 234 -1.69 -10.26 9.75
CA THR A 234 -2.46 -10.54 10.97
C THR A 234 -3.91 -10.15 10.78
N MET A 235 -4.82 -11.09 10.97
CA MET A 235 -6.27 -10.87 10.81
C MET A 235 -6.88 -10.16 11.99
N GLN A 236 -6.45 -10.54 13.19
CA GLN A 236 -6.89 -9.95 14.45
C GLN A 236 -5.70 -9.80 15.39
N TYR A 237 -5.63 -8.66 16.07
CA TYR A 237 -4.64 -8.37 17.09
C TYR A 237 -5.33 -7.92 18.37
N THR A 238 -4.99 -8.55 19.48
CA THR A 238 -5.52 -8.19 20.80
C THR A 238 -4.60 -7.17 21.45
N PHE A 239 -5.13 -6.01 21.75
CA PHE A 239 -4.46 -4.90 22.42
C PHE A 239 -4.94 -4.81 23.86
N GLU A 240 -4.00 -4.92 24.80
CA GLU A 240 -4.27 -4.83 26.23
C GLU A 240 -4.29 -3.37 26.67
N THR A 241 -5.33 -2.95 27.38
CA THR A 241 -5.43 -1.62 27.98
C THR A 241 -5.78 -1.75 29.46
N GLU A 242 -5.57 -0.68 30.23
CA GLU A 242 -6.01 -0.61 31.63
C GLU A 242 -7.55 -0.81 31.79
N LYS A 243 -8.31 -0.55 30.72
CA LYS A 243 -9.79 -0.68 30.67
C LYS A 243 -10.26 -2.03 30.16
N GLY A 244 -9.33 -2.95 29.83
CA GLY A 244 -9.62 -4.26 29.25
C GLY A 244 -9.01 -4.44 27.87
N GLN A 245 -9.41 -5.51 27.20
CA GLN A 245 -8.91 -5.88 25.89
C GLN A 245 -9.69 -5.18 24.76
N MET A 246 -8.95 -4.73 23.74
CA MET A 246 -9.51 -4.29 22.45
C MET A 246 -9.00 -5.23 21.37
N VAL A 247 -9.84 -5.53 20.38
CA VAL A 247 -9.44 -6.37 19.24
C VAL A 247 -9.42 -5.51 17.98
N PHE A 248 -8.27 -5.43 17.34
CA PHE A 248 -8.11 -4.80 16.03
C PHE A 248 -8.33 -5.82 14.93
N ASN A 249 -9.11 -5.46 13.92
CA ASN A 249 -9.44 -6.33 12.79
C ASN A 249 -8.80 -5.80 11.51
N ASN A 250 -8.26 -6.68 10.71
CA ASN A 250 -7.65 -6.29 9.45
C ASN A 250 -8.72 -5.93 8.41
N HIS A 251 -8.65 -4.72 7.89
CA HIS A 251 -9.57 -4.23 6.86
C HIS A 251 -9.26 -4.78 5.46
N ASN A 252 -8.13 -5.47 5.29
CA ASN A 252 -7.77 -6.10 4.02
C ASN A 252 -8.50 -7.43 3.80
N ARG A 253 -9.70 -7.36 3.28
CA ARG A 253 -10.55 -8.53 3.04
C ARG A 253 -9.98 -9.52 2.03
N LEU A 254 -9.09 -9.10 1.14
CA LEU A 254 -8.48 -10.01 0.17
C LEU A 254 -7.63 -11.08 0.83
N LEU A 255 -7.14 -10.86 2.06
CA LEU A 255 -6.43 -11.89 2.84
C LEU A 255 -7.30 -13.14 3.14
N THR A 256 -8.64 -12.96 3.18
CA THR A 256 -9.58 -14.07 3.41
C THR A 256 -10.33 -14.50 2.16
N GLU A 257 -10.30 -13.69 1.11
CA GLU A 257 -11.04 -13.96 -0.12
C GLU A 257 -10.18 -14.67 -1.18
N THR A 258 -8.85 -14.69 -0.99
CA THR A 258 -7.90 -15.35 -1.91
C THR A 258 -6.63 -15.78 -1.18
N ASP A 259 -6.11 -16.94 -1.57
CA ASP A 259 -4.86 -17.48 -1.04
C ASP A 259 -3.61 -16.77 -1.61
N TYR A 260 -3.78 -15.84 -2.54
CA TYR A 260 -2.67 -15.16 -3.21
C TYR A 260 -2.31 -13.82 -2.59
N CYS A 261 -3.25 -13.16 -1.89
CA CYS A 261 -2.97 -11.87 -1.26
C CYS A 261 -2.14 -12.09 0.02
N ILE A 262 -0.97 -11.47 0.08
CA ILE A 262 -0.07 -11.57 1.23
C ILE A 262 0.03 -10.28 2.03
N SER A 263 -0.41 -9.14 1.49
CA SER A 263 -0.43 -7.87 2.20
C SER A 263 -1.33 -6.87 1.45
N GLY A 264 -1.80 -5.85 2.14
CA GLY A 264 -2.53 -4.76 1.50
C GLY A 264 -2.92 -3.66 2.47
N LYS A 265 -3.24 -2.49 1.90
CA LYS A 265 -3.73 -1.33 2.64
C LYS A 265 -4.82 -0.63 1.87
N THR A 266 -5.94 -0.38 2.55
CA THR A 266 -7.05 0.46 2.07
C THR A 266 -6.83 1.91 2.47
N GLY A 267 -7.43 2.84 1.73
CA GLY A 267 -7.45 4.26 2.08
C GLY A 267 -8.69 4.94 1.54
N PHE A 268 -9.16 5.95 2.24
CA PHE A 268 -10.24 6.83 1.80
C PHE A 268 -10.11 8.22 2.42
N THR A 269 -10.20 9.25 1.59
CA THR A 269 -10.58 10.62 1.95
C THR A 269 -11.53 11.14 0.87
N THR A 270 -12.23 12.23 1.14
CA THR A 270 -13.12 12.82 0.13
C THR A 270 -12.35 13.22 -1.14
N LYS A 271 -11.10 13.69 -1.01
CA LYS A 271 -10.24 14.09 -2.13
C LYS A 271 -9.66 12.87 -2.85
N ALA A 272 -9.22 11.85 -2.11
CA ALA A 272 -8.57 10.67 -2.68
C ALA A 272 -9.57 9.67 -3.31
N GLY A 273 -10.82 9.64 -2.85
CA GLY A 273 -11.73 8.53 -3.15
C GLY A 273 -11.24 7.22 -2.54
N TYR A 274 -11.72 6.08 -3.02
CA TYR A 274 -11.27 4.78 -2.55
C TYR A 274 -9.93 4.41 -3.17
N CYS A 275 -8.95 4.11 -2.32
CA CYS A 275 -7.61 3.70 -2.67
C CYS A 275 -7.30 2.32 -2.11
N TYR A 276 -6.56 1.52 -2.86
CA TYR A 276 -6.13 0.20 -2.44
C TYR A 276 -4.77 -0.16 -3.04
N VAL A 277 -3.91 -0.74 -2.22
CA VAL A 277 -2.62 -1.30 -2.64
C VAL A 277 -2.49 -2.69 -2.06
N ALA A 278 -2.03 -3.66 -2.85
CA ALA A 278 -1.81 -5.02 -2.38
C ALA A 278 -0.54 -5.63 -2.96
N ALA A 279 0.03 -6.55 -2.18
CA ALA A 279 1.02 -7.52 -2.62
C ALA A 279 0.37 -8.88 -2.76
N VAL A 280 0.67 -9.56 -3.86
CA VAL A 280 0.17 -10.91 -4.15
C VAL A 280 1.33 -11.81 -4.55
N GLU A 281 1.25 -13.09 -4.15
CA GLU A 281 2.20 -14.11 -4.53
C GLU A 281 1.46 -15.34 -5.01
N LYS A 282 1.81 -15.82 -6.19
CA LYS A 282 1.23 -17.03 -6.78
C LYS A 282 2.25 -17.77 -7.63
N ASP A 283 2.34 -19.08 -7.42
CA ASP A 283 3.23 -19.97 -8.18
C ASP A 283 4.69 -19.45 -8.23
N GLY A 284 5.15 -18.85 -7.10
CA GLY A 284 6.47 -18.26 -6.95
C GLY A 284 6.67 -16.91 -7.66
N ARG A 285 5.62 -16.32 -8.23
CA ARG A 285 5.65 -14.95 -8.81
C ARG A 285 5.08 -13.93 -7.84
N ARG A 286 5.77 -12.81 -7.72
CA ARG A 286 5.45 -11.72 -6.80
C ARG A 286 4.98 -10.49 -7.57
N MET A 287 3.78 -10.01 -7.25
CA MET A 287 3.21 -8.84 -7.92
C MET A 287 2.63 -7.85 -6.93
N CYS A 288 2.65 -6.57 -7.32
CA CYS A 288 1.95 -5.51 -6.60
C CYS A 288 0.90 -4.88 -7.50
N LEU A 289 -0.26 -4.58 -6.92
CA LEU A 289 -1.30 -3.80 -7.59
C LEU A 289 -1.63 -2.55 -6.78
N SER A 290 -1.98 -1.49 -7.48
CA SER A 290 -2.45 -0.24 -6.88
C SER A 290 -3.65 0.29 -7.65
N LEU A 291 -4.67 0.74 -6.91
CA LEU A 291 -5.88 1.36 -7.44
C LEU A 291 -6.09 2.68 -6.68
N LEU A 292 -6.18 3.79 -7.41
CA LEU A 292 -6.42 5.11 -6.83
C LEU A 292 -7.69 5.72 -7.39
N ARG A 293 -8.43 6.40 -6.50
CA ARG A 293 -9.66 7.12 -6.79
C ARG A 293 -10.68 6.24 -7.53
N SER A 294 -11.03 5.11 -6.90
CA SER A 294 -12.13 4.30 -7.37
C SER A 294 -13.45 4.88 -6.88
N GLU A 295 -14.39 5.07 -7.78
CA GLU A 295 -15.75 5.51 -7.47
C GLU A 295 -16.62 4.36 -6.93
N GLU A 296 -16.19 3.11 -7.10
CA GLU A 296 -16.90 1.94 -6.60
C GLU A 296 -16.54 1.61 -5.16
N ARG A 297 -17.48 1.89 -4.26
CA ARG A 297 -17.48 1.47 -2.85
C ARG A 297 -17.61 -0.05 -2.73
N ARG A 298 -16.57 -0.81 -3.05
CA ARG A 298 -16.63 -2.28 -2.92
C ARG A 298 -15.60 -2.89 -1.97
N VAL A 299 -14.89 -2.06 -1.26
CA VAL A 299 -14.03 -2.53 -0.18
C VAL A 299 -14.66 -2.11 1.14
N GLY A 300 -15.42 -3.01 1.76
CA GLY A 300 -15.91 -2.89 3.13
C GLY A 300 -17.12 -1.96 3.34
N LYS A 301 -18.26 -2.55 3.67
CA LYS A 301 -19.50 -1.85 4.07
C LYS A 301 -19.43 -1.17 5.44
N GLU A 302 -18.28 -1.04 6.07
CA GLU A 302 -18.17 -0.78 7.52
C GLU A 302 -17.40 0.49 7.89
N CYS A 303 -17.39 1.53 7.03
CA CYS A 303 -17.15 2.88 7.52
C CYS A 303 -18.49 3.60 7.65
N ARG A 304 -19.28 3.24 8.64
CA ARG A 304 -20.41 4.01 9.14
C ARG A 304 -20.30 4.10 10.66
N SER A 305 -19.92 5.23 11.12
CA SER A 305 -20.61 6.00 12.18
C SER A 305 -19.91 7.30 12.35
#